data_0b3afe11f38315b411164d65897ec39a
#
_entry.id   0b3afe11f38315b411164d65897ec39a
#
_cell.length_a   1.000
_cell.length_b   1.000
_cell.length_c   1.000
_cell.angle_alpha   90.00
_cell.angle_beta   90.00
_cell.angle_gamma   90.00
#
_symmetry.space_group_name_H-M   'P 1'
#
loop_
_entity.id
_entity.type
_entity.pdbx_description
1 polymer ?
#
loop_
_entity_poly.entity_id
_entity_poly.type
_entity_poly.pdbx_seq_one_letter_code
_entity_poly.pdbx_strand_id
1 'polypeptide(L)'
;LGIDVNTSKYRRTLVFSTTNPYFTPEGISRTLDVYYRTDKPYEDQGGNYQLVTTGTSVRFGVPFSETDTVFFGGGLEQTRIKPGTNIPATYLFYADKFGYSSTSIPLTVGWSRDDRDSALAPNSGRYQRLNSEWSVAGDARYVRANYQYQQYIPLNKRFTIAFNGEAGYGKGLNGRPF
;
A
#
# COMPACT_ATOMS: atom_id res chain seq x y z
N LEU A 1 -17.21 5.53 8.12
CA LEU A 1 -16.87 6.55 7.13
C LEU A 1 -15.67 7.32 7.62
N GLY A 2 -14.60 7.38 6.83
CA GLY A 2 -13.38 8.11 7.14
C GLY A 2 -12.97 9.00 5.98
N ILE A 3 -12.40 10.15 6.30
CA ILE A 3 -11.73 11.01 5.34
C ILE A 3 -10.33 11.23 5.89
N ASP A 4 -9.30 10.86 5.13
CA ASP A 4 -7.91 11.10 5.46
C ASP A 4 -7.34 12.13 4.48
N VAL A 5 -6.80 13.21 5.03
CA VAL A 5 -6.16 14.27 4.26
C VAL A 5 -4.75 14.45 4.80
N ASN A 6 -3.78 14.02 4.02
CA ASN A 6 -2.37 14.25 4.33
C ASN A 6 -1.78 15.21 3.30
N THR A 7 -1.25 16.33 3.78
CA THR A 7 -0.68 17.36 2.92
C THR A 7 0.73 17.72 3.38
N SER A 8 1.69 17.45 2.51
CA SER A 8 3.07 17.91 2.67
C SER A 8 3.57 18.62 1.41
N LYS A 9 4.76 19.22 1.45
CA LYS A 9 5.39 19.87 0.27
C LYS A 9 5.56 18.89 -0.89
N TYR A 10 5.84 17.60 -0.59
CA TYR A 10 6.21 16.58 -1.58
C TYR A 10 5.12 15.54 -1.85
N ARG A 11 4.18 15.39 -0.92
CA ARG A 11 3.08 14.42 -1.06
C ARG A 11 1.78 15.03 -0.59
N ARG A 12 0.75 14.89 -1.41
CA ARG A 12 -0.63 15.19 -1.04
C ARG A 12 -1.47 13.95 -1.26
N THR A 13 -2.19 13.55 -0.26
CA THR A 13 -3.06 12.37 -0.33
C THR A 13 -4.43 12.75 0.21
N LEU A 14 -5.45 12.45 -0.54
CA LEU A 14 -6.84 12.49 -0.12
C LEU A 14 -7.40 11.09 -0.26
N VAL A 15 -7.90 10.53 0.82
CA VAL A 15 -8.56 9.22 0.83
C VAL A 15 -9.94 9.38 1.43
N PHE A 16 -10.93 8.91 0.72
CA PHE A 16 -12.27 8.69 1.23
C PHE A 16 -12.46 7.19 1.42
N SER A 17 -12.70 6.79 2.66
CA SER A 17 -12.80 5.39 3.03
C SER A 17 -14.12 5.10 3.74
N THR A 18 -14.76 4.01 3.39
CA THR A 18 -15.90 3.48 4.13
C THR A 18 -15.64 2.03 4.50
N THR A 19 -15.64 1.76 5.81
CA THR A 19 -15.44 0.42 6.36
C THR A 19 -16.70 -0.05 7.04
N ASN A 20 -17.18 -1.21 6.65
CA ASN A 20 -18.17 -1.98 7.38
C ASN A 20 -17.47 -3.19 8.02
N PRO A 21 -17.24 -3.19 9.35
CA PRO A 21 -16.52 -4.28 10.01
C PRO A 21 -17.32 -5.59 10.11
N TYR A 22 -18.65 -5.49 9.97
CA TYR A 22 -19.59 -6.61 10.01
C TYR A 22 -20.42 -6.63 8.73
N PHE A 23 -19.75 -6.76 7.58
CA PHE A 23 -20.43 -6.82 6.29
C PHE A 23 -21.25 -8.10 6.15
N THR A 24 -20.79 -9.18 6.78
CA THR A 24 -21.53 -10.43 6.92
C THR A 24 -21.67 -10.80 8.41
N PRO A 25 -22.67 -11.63 8.78
CA PRO A 25 -22.84 -12.10 10.16
C PRO A 25 -21.63 -12.85 10.71
N GLU A 26 -20.84 -13.48 9.85
CA GLU A 26 -19.61 -14.22 10.18
C GLU A 26 -18.41 -13.30 10.49
N GLY A 27 -18.60 -11.97 10.47
CA GLY A 27 -17.57 -11.01 10.80
C GLY A 27 -16.62 -10.64 9.65
N ILE A 28 -17.00 -10.93 8.40
CA ILE A 28 -16.23 -10.43 7.25
C ILE A 28 -16.37 -8.91 7.19
N SER A 29 -15.26 -8.21 7.18
CA SER A 29 -15.21 -6.77 6.99
C SER A 29 -15.12 -6.40 5.51
N ARG A 30 -15.68 -5.25 5.13
CA ARG A 30 -15.53 -4.67 3.80
C ARG A 30 -15.08 -3.22 3.91
N THR A 31 -14.01 -2.89 3.19
CA THR A 31 -13.51 -1.52 3.04
C THR A 31 -13.59 -1.11 1.58
N LEU A 32 -14.15 0.07 1.32
CA LEU A 32 -14.16 0.72 0.02
C LEU A 32 -13.34 2.00 0.15
N ASP A 33 -12.38 2.18 -0.74
CA ASP A 33 -11.51 3.36 -0.78
C ASP A 33 -11.62 4.05 -2.14
N VAL A 34 -11.67 5.37 -2.12
CA VAL A 34 -11.43 6.24 -3.27
C VAL A 34 -10.32 7.18 -2.88
N TYR A 35 -9.28 7.25 -3.68
CA TYR A 35 -8.10 8.04 -3.34
C TYR A 35 -7.56 8.85 -4.51
N TYR A 36 -6.99 9.97 -4.13
CA TYR A 36 -6.22 10.85 -4.98
C TYR A 36 -4.89 11.15 -4.30
N ARG A 37 -3.80 10.86 -4.99
CA ARG A 37 -2.44 11.08 -4.50
C ARG A 37 -1.64 11.88 -5.49
N THR A 38 -0.87 12.84 -4.99
CA THR A 38 0.15 13.53 -5.77
C THR A 38 1.48 13.39 -5.07
N ASP A 39 2.44 12.82 -5.76
CA ASP A 39 3.83 12.70 -5.30
C ASP A 39 4.71 13.60 -6.17
N LYS A 40 5.50 14.46 -5.51
CA LYS A 40 6.52 15.31 -6.12
C LYS A 40 7.88 14.84 -5.64
N PRO A 41 8.84 14.57 -6.52
CA PRO A 41 10.19 14.26 -6.09
C PRO A 41 10.83 15.47 -5.40
N TYR A 42 11.87 15.22 -4.65
CA TYR A 42 12.69 16.26 -4.04
C TYR A 42 13.42 17.06 -5.12
N GLU A 43 13.32 18.39 -5.11
CA GLU A 43 13.94 19.26 -6.14
C GLU A 43 15.46 19.09 -6.26
N ASP A 44 16.15 18.76 -5.15
CA ASP A 44 17.58 18.50 -5.11
C ASP A 44 18.02 17.20 -5.81
N GLN A 45 17.09 16.29 -6.12
CA GLN A 45 17.37 15.01 -6.78
C GLN A 45 17.00 15.00 -8.27
N GLY A 46 16.83 16.15 -8.88
CA GLY A 46 16.87 16.29 -10.34
C GLY A 46 15.53 16.23 -11.06
N GLY A 47 14.42 16.74 -10.48
CA GLY A 47 13.24 16.80 -11.32
C GLY A 47 12.08 17.64 -10.80
N ASN A 48 11.53 18.44 -11.67
CA ASN A 48 10.25 19.13 -11.45
C ASN A 48 9.15 18.40 -12.22
N TYR A 49 8.72 17.24 -11.72
CA TYR A 49 7.60 16.47 -12.26
C TYR A 49 6.65 16.04 -11.12
N GLN A 50 5.44 15.64 -11.46
CA GLN A 50 4.46 15.16 -10.51
C GLN A 50 3.90 13.81 -10.97
N LEU A 51 3.81 12.87 -10.05
CA LEU A 51 3.02 11.65 -10.23
C LEU A 51 1.65 11.87 -9.60
N VAL A 52 0.61 11.78 -10.40
CA VAL A 52 -0.78 11.88 -9.94
C VAL A 52 -1.42 10.52 -10.05
N THR A 53 -1.78 9.95 -8.92
CA THR A 53 -2.43 8.65 -8.84
C THR A 53 -3.87 8.83 -8.35
N THR A 54 -4.81 8.31 -9.10
CA THR A 54 -6.23 8.27 -8.75
C THR A 54 -6.70 6.84 -8.80
N GLY A 55 -7.44 6.41 -7.80
CA GLY A 55 -7.89 5.02 -7.77
C GLY A 55 -9.08 4.78 -6.87
N THR A 56 -9.65 3.62 -7.05
CA THR A 56 -10.68 3.06 -6.17
C THR A 56 -10.35 1.60 -5.88
N SER A 57 -10.65 1.15 -4.68
CA SER A 57 -10.43 -0.24 -4.30
C SER A 57 -11.51 -0.76 -3.38
N VAL A 58 -11.71 -2.06 -3.42
CA VAL A 58 -12.51 -2.82 -2.49
C VAL A 58 -11.62 -3.88 -1.83
N ARG A 59 -11.73 -4.00 -0.52
CA ARG A 59 -11.00 -5.00 0.25
C ARG A 59 -11.93 -5.66 1.24
N PHE A 60 -11.82 -6.98 1.34
CA PHE A 60 -12.50 -7.80 2.32
C PHE A 60 -11.47 -8.35 3.31
N GLY A 61 -11.82 -8.35 4.59
CA GLY A 61 -11.04 -8.98 5.65
C GLY A 61 -11.84 -10.10 6.27
N VAL A 62 -11.31 -11.32 6.21
CA VAL A 62 -11.92 -12.53 6.75
C VAL A 62 -11.14 -12.94 8.00
N PRO A 63 -11.73 -12.83 9.20
CA PRO A 63 -11.12 -13.34 10.41
C PRO A 63 -11.12 -14.87 10.35
N PHE A 64 -9.93 -15.44 10.41
CA PHE A 64 -9.73 -16.89 10.36
C PHE A 64 -9.62 -17.51 11.75
N SER A 65 -9.10 -16.71 12.68
CA SER A 65 -9.03 -16.98 14.10
C SER A 65 -9.04 -15.66 14.87
N GLU A 66 -8.93 -15.71 16.20
CA GLU A 66 -8.82 -14.50 17.03
C GLU A 66 -7.59 -13.66 16.70
N THR A 67 -6.55 -14.28 16.17
CA THR A 67 -5.27 -13.63 15.84
C THR A 67 -5.00 -13.49 14.35
N ASP A 68 -5.64 -14.28 13.52
CA ASP A 68 -5.33 -14.35 12.07
C ASP A 68 -6.45 -13.76 11.22
N THR A 69 -6.08 -12.90 10.30
CA THR A 69 -6.99 -12.32 9.31
C THR A 69 -6.40 -12.46 7.91
N VAL A 70 -7.20 -12.92 6.98
CA VAL A 70 -6.88 -12.95 5.55
C VAL A 70 -7.60 -11.80 4.87
N PHE A 71 -6.89 -11.11 4.00
CA PHE A 71 -7.41 -10.00 3.21
C PHE A 71 -7.38 -10.37 1.73
N PHE A 72 -8.40 -9.98 1.00
CA PHE A 72 -8.41 -10.02 -0.45
C PHE A 72 -9.18 -8.82 -1.00
N GLY A 73 -8.77 -8.37 -2.15
CA GLY A 73 -9.37 -7.20 -2.74
C GLY A 73 -8.92 -6.95 -4.16
N GLY A 74 -9.42 -5.87 -4.70
CA GLY A 74 -9.01 -5.41 -6.02
C GLY A 74 -9.38 -3.95 -6.21
N GLY A 75 -8.83 -3.36 -7.26
CA GLY A 75 -9.04 -1.95 -7.52
C GLY A 75 -8.81 -1.59 -8.99
N LEU A 76 -9.02 -0.32 -9.24
CA LEU A 76 -8.66 0.33 -10.49
C LEU A 76 -7.82 1.56 -10.12
N GLU A 77 -6.63 1.65 -10.71
CA GLU A 77 -5.71 2.75 -10.47
C GLU A 77 -5.27 3.35 -11.78
N GLN A 78 -5.22 4.68 -11.86
CA GLN A 78 -4.63 5.42 -12.93
C GLN A 78 -3.54 6.32 -12.39
N THR A 79 -2.32 6.15 -12.89
CA THR A 79 -1.17 7.02 -12.61
C THR A 79 -0.85 7.86 -13.83
N ARG A 80 -0.69 9.16 -13.64
CA ARG A 80 -0.30 10.12 -14.67
C ARG A 80 0.97 10.84 -14.27
N ILE A 81 1.91 10.92 -15.21
CA ILE A 81 3.11 11.76 -15.10
C ILE A 81 2.75 13.14 -15.61
N LYS A 82 2.82 14.16 -14.77
CA LYS A 82 2.73 15.57 -15.18
C LYS A 82 4.15 16.09 -15.35
N PRO A 83 4.60 16.34 -16.59
CA PRO A 83 5.93 16.86 -16.84
C PRO A 83 6.07 18.28 -16.28
N GLY A 84 7.25 18.59 -15.77
CA GLY A 84 7.69 19.94 -15.41
C GLY A 84 8.80 20.41 -16.34
N THR A 85 9.53 21.45 -15.94
CA THR A 85 10.59 22.06 -16.75
C THR A 85 11.90 21.27 -16.77
N ASN A 86 12.13 20.41 -15.79
CA ASN A 86 13.34 19.60 -15.68
C ASN A 86 12.94 18.16 -15.28
N ILE A 87 12.84 17.29 -16.27
CA ILE A 87 12.46 15.88 -16.07
C ILE A 87 13.71 15.03 -16.26
N PRO A 88 14.02 14.09 -15.34
CA PRO A 88 15.10 13.13 -15.56
C PRO A 88 14.90 12.34 -16.85
N ALA A 89 15.97 12.13 -17.60
CA ALA A 89 15.94 11.44 -18.90
C ALA A 89 15.24 10.07 -18.82
N THR A 90 15.38 9.36 -17.71
CA THR A 90 14.72 8.08 -17.45
C THR A 90 13.19 8.17 -17.55
N TYR A 91 12.59 9.24 -17.03
CA TYR A 91 11.14 9.45 -17.12
C TYR A 91 10.69 9.91 -18.51
N LEU A 92 11.54 10.68 -19.21
CA LEU A 92 11.27 11.03 -20.61
C LEU A 92 11.27 9.79 -21.49
N PHE A 93 12.28 8.92 -21.38
CA PHE A 93 12.32 7.64 -22.10
C PHE A 93 11.12 6.73 -21.75
N TYR A 94 10.72 6.74 -20.49
CA TYR A 94 9.54 5.99 -20.08
C TYR A 94 8.27 6.54 -20.72
N ALA A 95 8.09 7.88 -20.66
CA ALA A 95 6.90 8.54 -21.19
C ALA A 95 6.84 8.46 -22.73
N ASP A 96 7.98 8.52 -23.40
CA ASP A 96 8.09 8.38 -24.84
C ASP A 96 7.71 6.96 -25.31
N LYS A 97 8.13 5.96 -24.55
CA LYS A 97 7.87 4.54 -24.87
C LYS A 97 6.48 4.06 -24.45
N PHE A 98 5.96 4.55 -23.33
CA PHE A 98 4.77 3.99 -22.67
C PHE A 98 3.63 5.02 -22.45
N GLY A 99 3.86 6.29 -22.78
CA GLY A 99 2.95 7.40 -22.55
C GLY A 99 3.01 7.96 -21.13
N TYR A 100 2.32 9.08 -20.95
CA TYR A 100 2.25 9.82 -19.67
C TYR A 100 1.18 9.31 -18.72
N SER A 101 0.38 8.32 -19.13
CA SER A 101 -0.70 7.74 -18.33
C SER A 101 -0.57 6.23 -18.32
N SER A 102 -0.82 5.64 -17.17
CA SER A 102 -0.81 4.20 -16.96
C SER A 102 -2.00 3.79 -16.12
N THR A 103 -2.77 2.86 -16.62
CA THR A 103 -3.88 2.25 -15.89
C THR A 103 -3.48 0.86 -15.44
N SER A 104 -3.83 0.50 -14.21
CA SER A 104 -3.60 -0.83 -13.64
C SER A 104 -4.85 -1.34 -12.92
N ILE A 105 -5.00 -2.66 -12.90
CA ILE A 105 -6.06 -3.36 -12.17
C ILE A 105 -5.36 -4.25 -11.13
N PRO A 106 -5.03 -3.71 -9.95
CA PRO A 106 -4.41 -4.48 -8.89
C PRO A 106 -5.41 -5.43 -8.23
N LEU A 107 -5.00 -6.66 -8.04
CA LEU A 107 -5.61 -7.63 -7.13
C LEU A 107 -4.70 -7.78 -5.93
N THR A 108 -5.27 -7.77 -4.73
CA THR A 108 -4.52 -7.88 -3.49
C THR A 108 -4.94 -9.11 -2.71
N VAL A 109 -3.95 -9.81 -2.16
CA VAL A 109 -4.15 -10.89 -1.20
C VAL A 109 -3.16 -10.67 -0.07
N GLY A 110 -3.62 -10.80 1.14
CA GLY A 110 -2.79 -10.60 2.32
C GLY A 110 -3.22 -11.48 3.48
N TRP A 111 -2.32 -11.60 4.43
CA TRP A 111 -2.55 -12.27 5.70
C TRP A 111 -1.88 -11.45 6.80
N SER A 112 -2.52 -11.36 7.93
CA SER A 112 -1.92 -10.80 9.14
C SER A 112 -2.21 -11.70 10.33
N ARG A 113 -1.22 -11.78 11.23
CA ARG A 113 -1.31 -12.39 12.54
C ARG A 113 -0.89 -11.39 13.59
N ASP A 114 -1.75 -11.16 14.56
CA ASP A 114 -1.48 -10.27 15.68
C ASP A 114 -1.79 -10.99 16.99
N ASP A 115 -0.74 -11.44 17.67
CA ASP A 115 -0.81 -12.08 18.98
C ASP A 115 -0.16 -11.21 20.10
N ARG A 116 -0.06 -9.90 19.86
CA ARG A 116 0.46 -8.94 20.83
C ARG A 116 -0.52 -8.75 21.99
N ASP A 117 0.02 -8.56 23.18
CA ASP A 117 -0.78 -8.25 24.38
C ASP A 117 -1.48 -6.89 24.29
N SER A 118 -0.95 -5.96 23.51
CA SER A 118 -1.53 -4.64 23.23
C SER A 118 -1.15 -4.15 21.85
N ALA A 119 -2.09 -3.57 21.11
CA ALA A 119 -1.82 -2.96 19.82
C ALA A 119 -1.11 -1.59 19.94
N LEU A 120 -1.36 -0.86 21.03
CA LEU A 120 -0.83 0.51 21.23
C LEU A 120 0.50 0.52 21.97
N ALA A 121 0.68 -0.34 22.98
CA ALA A 121 1.90 -0.40 23.77
C ALA A 121 2.24 -1.87 24.07
N PRO A 122 2.72 -2.61 23.08
CA PRO A 122 3.00 -4.04 23.22
C PRO A 122 4.21 -4.27 24.11
N ASN A 123 4.06 -5.20 25.05
CA ASN A 123 5.15 -5.69 25.89
C ASN A 123 5.56 -7.12 25.52
N SER A 124 4.63 -7.90 24.97
CA SER A 124 4.86 -9.29 24.57
C SER A 124 4.08 -9.65 23.30
N GLY A 125 4.48 -10.75 22.66
CA GLY A 125 3.82 -11.27 21.47
C GLY A 125 4.49 -10.83 20.18
N ARG A 126 3.80 -11.07 19.07
CA ARG A 126 4.32 -10.77 17.72
C ARG A 126 3.21 -10.29 16.80
N TYR A 127 3.65 -9.54 15.80
CA TYR A 127 2.82 -9.15 14.67
C TYR A 127 3.51 -9.57 13.37
N GLN A 128 2.75 -10.21 12.50
CA GLN A 128 3.21 -10.59 11.17
C GLN A 128 2.21 -10.13 10.14
N ARG A 129 2.69 -9.64 9.01
CA ARG A 129 1.84 -9.25 7.90
C ARG A 129 2.51 -9.57 6.57
N LEU A 130 1.82 -10.30 5.74
CA LEU A 130 2.17 -10.54 4.35
C LEU A 130 1.13 -9.88 3.46
N ASN A 131 1.57 -9.06 2.52
CA ASN A 131 0.72 -8.53 1.46
C ASN A 131 1.32 -8.90 0.11
N SER A 132 0.49 -9.32 -0.81
CA SER A 132 0.85 -9.51 -2.21
C SER A 132 -0.14 -8.75 -3.07
N GLU A 133 0.38 -8.07 -4.08
CA GLU A 133 -0.41 -7.33 -5.05
C GLU A 133 0.02 -7.71 -6.46
N TRP A 134 -0.96 -7.95 -7.30
CA TRP A 134 -0.81 -8.44 -8.65
C TRP A 134 -1.60 -7.53 -9.59
N SER A 135 -0.92 -6.70 -10.36
CA SER A 135 -1.57 -5.98 -11.44
C SER A 135 -1.70 -6.90 -12.65
N VAL A 136 -2.89 -7.46 -12.82
CA VAL A 136 -3.15 -8.52 -13.81
C VAL A 136 -3.54 -7.98 -15.17
N ALA A 137 -4.06 -6.76 -15.23
CA ALA A 137 -4.53 -6.12 -16.44
C ALA A 137 -4.25 -4.61 -16.44
N GLY A 138 -4.36 -4.02 -17.62
CA GLY A 138 -4.04 -2.62 -17.86
C GLY A 138 -2.65 -2.44 -18.47
N ASP A 139 -2.18 -1.20 -18.45
CA ASP A 139 -0.91 -0.79 -19.05
C ASP A 139 0.29 -1.24 -18.22
N ALA A 140 0.19 -1.16 -16.90
CA ALA A 140 1.23 -1.60 -15.97
C ALA A 140 0.85 -2.95 -15.37
N ARG A 141 1.64 -3.98 -15.69
CA ARG A 141 1.51 -5.32 -15.10
C ARG A 141 2.71 -5.61 -14.25
N TYR A 142 2.46 -5.94 -13.00
CA TYR A 142 3.51 -6.21 -12.02
C TYR A 142 3.04 -7.14 -10.91
N VAL A 143 3.97 -7.68 -10.18
CA VAL A 143 3.76 -8.34 -8.91
C VAL A 143 4.62 -7.65 -7.86
N ARG A 144 4.07 -7.41 -6.70
CA ARG A 144 4.82 -6.99 -5.53
C ARG A 144 4.34 -7.73 -4.29
N ALA A 145 5.26 -8.00 -3.40
CA ALA A 145 4.98 -8.61 -2.11
C ALA A 145 5.78 -7.87 -1.03
N ASN A 146 5.19 -7.74 0.14
CA ASN A 146 5.80 -7.14 1.32
C ASN A 146 5.49 -8.02 2.52
N TYR A 147 6.51 -8.32 3.32
CA TYR A 147 6.38 -9.05 4.57
C TYR A 147 6.94 -8.21 5.70
N GLN A 148 6.17 -8.04 6.75
CA GLN A 148 6.52 -7.35 7.98
C GLN A 148 6.48 -8.33 9.14
N TYR A 149 7.50 -8.25 10.00
CA TYR A 149 7.60 -9.02 11.23
C TYR A 149 7.96 -8.11 12.39
N GLN A 150 7.21 -8.21 13.46
CA GLN A 150 7.49 -7.52 14.73
C GLN A 150 7.43 -8.55 15.85
N GLN A 151 8.35 -8.47 16.80
CA GLN A 151 8.35 -9.31 17.99
C GLN A 151 8.71 -8.48 19.20
N TYR A 152 7.98 -8.70 20.28
CA TYR A 152 8.15 -8.04 21.56
C TYR A 152 8.48 -9.11 22.62
N ILE A 153 9.62 -8.95 23.30
CA ILE A 153 10.13 -9.89 24.31
C ILE A 153 10.32 -9.11 25.60
N PRO A 154 9.49 -9.36 26.64
CA PRO A 154 9.68 -8.70 27.93
C PRO A 154 10.94 -9.25 28.61
N LEU A 155 11.87 -8.39 28.95
CA LEU A 155 13.04 -8.75 29.77
C LEU A 155 12.71 -8.69 31.26
N ASN A 156 11.91 -7.71 31.63
CA ASN A 156 11.38 -7.54 32.98
C ASN A 156 10.18 -6.56 32.95
N LYS A 157 9.64 -6.20 34.11
CA LYS A 157 8.47 -5.30 34.22
C LYS A 157 8.70 -3.89 33.66
N ARG A 158 9.93 -3.49 33.34
CA ARG A 158 10.27 -2.14 32.87
C ARG A 158 10.86 -2.11 31.49
N PHE A 159 11.39 -3.23 31.00
CA PHE A 159 12.11 -3.28 29.72
C PHE A 159 11.56 -4.36 28.80
N THR A 160 11.28 -3.99 27.59
CA THR A 160 10.87 -4.86 26.49
C THR A 160 11.83 -4.67 25.31
N ILE A 161 12.31 -5.77 24.73
CA ILE A 161 13.06 -5.73 23.48
C ILE A 161 12.02 -5.82 22.35
N ALA A 162 12.10 -4.91 21.39
CA ALA A 162 11.30 -4.91 20.18
C ALA A 162 12.22 -5.18 18.96
N PHE A 163 11.89 -6.22 18.21
CA PHE A 163 12.46 -6.47 16.89
C PHE A 163 11.43 -6.09 15.82
N ASN A 164 11.88 -5.36 14.80
CA ASN A 164 11.09 -5.05 13.62
C ASN A 164 11.90 -5.34 12.38
N GLY A 165 11.33 -6.10 11.45
CA GLY A 165 11.91 -6.42 10.16
C GLY A 165 10.88 -6.29 9.06
N GLU A 166 11.33 -5.81 7.90
CA GLU A 166 10.50 -5.69 6.71
C GLU A 166 11.31 -6.17 5.49
N ALA A 167 10.66 -6.93 4.63
CA ALA A 167 11.22 -7.39 3.37
C ALA A 167 10.20 -7.19 2.26
N GLY A 168 10.65 -6.67 1.12
CA GLY A 168 9.83 -6.43 -0.04
C GLY A 168 10.42 -7.00 -1.32
N TYR A 169 9.55 -7.42 -2.21
CA TYR A 169 9.90 -7.86 -3.55
C TYR A 169 8.94 -7.25 -4.56
N GLY A 170 9.48 -6.85 -5.70
CA GLY A 170 8.67 -6.34 -6.80
C GLY A 170 9.28 -6.67 -8.16
N LYS A 171 8.41 -6.97 -9.14
CA LYS A 171 8.81 -7.28 -10.52
C LYS A 171 7.75 -6.81 -11.51
N GLY A 172 8.18 -6.08 -12.53
CA GLY A 172 7.35 -5.79 -13.71
C GLY A 172 7.19 -7.04 -14.58
N LEU A 173 5.99 -7.27 -15.08
CA LEU A 173 5.65 -8.48 -15.86
C LEU A 173 5.62 -8.23 -17.37
N ASN A 174 5.45 -6.99 -17.82
CA ASN A 174 5.32 -6.63 -19.23
C ASN A 174 6.48 -5.76 -19.77
N GLY A 175 7.66 -5.84 -19.13
CA GLY A 175 8.83 -5.04 -19.48
C GLY A 175 8.70 -3.56 -19.15
N ARG A 176 7.63 -3.16 -18.48
CA ARG A 176 7.39 -1.81 -17.97
C ARG A 176 7.89 -1.77 -16.52
N PRO A 177 8.82 -0.89 -16.15
CA PRO A 177 9.17 -0.67 -14.76
C PRO A 177 7.96 -0.03 -14.03
N PHE A 178 7.82 -0.30 -12.75
CA PHE A 178 6.72 0.19 -11.91
C PHE A 178 7.27 0.93 -10.71
#